data_53b3a3b144db9f9622967f73d1371aee
#
_entry.id   53b3a3b144db9f9622967f73d1371aee
#
_cell.length_a   1.000
_cell.length_b   1.000
_cell.length_c   1.000
_cell.angle_alpha   90.00
_cell.angle_beta   90.00
_cell.angle_gamma   90.00
#
_symmetry.space_group_name_H-M   'P 1'
#
loop_
_entity.id
_entity.type
_entity.pdbx_description
1 polymer ?
#
loop_
_entity_poly.entity_id
_entity_poly.type
_entity_poly.pdbx_seq_one_letter_code
_entity_poly.pdbx_strand_id
1 'polypeptide(L)'
;PELIARGLSNPHFGADGDRLFSLGFGGGNLQLVSTDLNGEAKRVHAQGDLASTFSVSPTGEFVAYVQNYELFVMPLMPGGQAIGVGESGGALPVTKVSKGGADYIGWSADGRTVTWSNGPTFHRVALSQLFADAPGSDEKFTPPETGVSMAMTVPADKPDGTVALVGAKILTMAGESGAGAI
;
A
#
# COMPACT_ATOMS: atom_id res chain seq x y z
N PRO A 1 1.38 -28.70 2.63
CA PRO A 1 1.60 -27.41 2.00
C PRO A 1 2.98 -27.37 1.38
N GLU A 2 3.05 -26.98 0.12
CA GLU A 2 4.30 -26.81 -0.61
C GLU A 2 4.73 -25.34 -0.56
N LEU A 3 6.02 -25.08 -0.37
CA LEU A 3 6.58 -23.73 -0.35
C LEU A 3 6.88 -23.30 -1.78
N ILE A 4 6.11 -22.32 -2.30
CA ILE A 4 6.26 -21.81 -3.67
C ILE A 4 7.50 -20.91 -3.79
N ALA A 5 7.71 -19.98 -2.86
CA ALA A 5 8.83 -19.04 -2.91
C ALA A 5 9.24 -18.57 -1.51
N ARG A 6 10.48 -18.08 -1.38
CA ARG A 6 11.01 -17.47 -0.14
C ARG A 6 11.31 -15.99 -0.34
N GLY A 7 11.22 -15.21 0.76
CA GLY A 7 11.54 -13.78 0.76
C GLY A 7 10.56 -12.91 0.00
N LEU A 8 9.35 -13.42 -0.25
CA LEU A 8 8.23 -12.70 -0.85
C LEU A 8 7.10 -12.55 0.17
N SER A 9 6.35 -11.47 0.05
CA SER A 9 5.21 -11.16 0.92
C SER A 9 4.02 -10.66 0.10
N ASN A 10 2.86 -10.55 0.74
CA ASN A 10 1.60 -10.05 0.15
C ASN A 10 1.22 -10.73 -1.18
N PRO A 11 1.12 -12.07 -1.23
CA PRO A 11 0.82 -12.78 -2.46
C PRO A 11 -0.63 -12.56 -2.92
N HIS A 12 -0.80 -12.36 -4.24
CA HIS A 12 -2.11 -12.28 -4.88
C HIS A 12 -2.03 -12.80 -6.33
N PHE A 13 -3.14 -13.33 -6.83
CA PHE A 13 -3.19 -13.85 -8.19
C PHE A 13 -3.27 -12.73 -9.24
N GLY A 14 -2.67 -12.95 -10.40
CA GLY A 14 -2.93 -12.16 -11.60
C GLY A 14 -4.30 -12.47 -12.21
N ALA A 15 -4.66 -11.73 -13.26
CA ALA A 15 -5.98 -11.82 -13.92
C ALA A 15 -6.34 -13.23 -14.38
N ASP A 16 -5.40 -13.94 -14.98
CA ASP A 16 -5.62 -15.29 -15.53
C ASP A 16 -5.40 -16.41 -14.50
N GLY A 17 -5.00 -16.05 -13.27
CA GLY A 17 -4.72 -17.01 -12.21
C GLY A 17 -3.49 -17.90 -12.44
N ASP A 18 -2.71 -17.65 -13.47
CA ASP A 18 -1.50 -18.39 -13.87
C ASP A 18 -0.22 -17.86 -13.23
N ARG A 19 -0.28 -16.64 -12.69
CA ARG A 19 0.84 -15.97 -12.03
C ARG A 19 0.47 -15.50 -10.63
N LEU A 20 1.47 -15.61 -9.75
CA LEU A 20 1.41 -15.10 -8.38
C LEU A 20 2.25 -13.82 -8.29
N PHE A 21 1.59 -12.70 -8.07
CA PHE A 21 2.26 -11.44 -7.76
C PHE A 21 2.58 -11.36 -6.27
N SER A 22 3.69 -10.74 -5.94
CA SER A 22 4.15 -10.59 -4.55
C SER A 22 5.07 -9.38 -4.42
N LEU A 23 5.32 -8.98 -3.19
CA LEU A 23 6.35 -8.00 -2.87
C LEU A 23 7.67 -8.70 -2.58
N GLY A 24 8.75 -8.19 -3.14
CA GLY A 24 10.12 -8.62 -2.88
C GLY A 24 11.05 -7.43 -2.66
N PHE A 25 12.30 -7.72 -2.28
CA PHE A 25 13.35 -6.71 -2.17
C PHE A 25 14.51 -7.05 -3.08
N GLY A 26 15.05 -6.04 -3.74
CA GLY A 26 16.23 -6.18 -4.57
C GLY A 26 16.86 -4.82 -4.91
N GLY A 27 18.20 -4.74 -4.87
CA GLY A 27 18.91 -3.50 -5.17
C GLY A 27 18.58 -2.31 -4.26
N GLY A 28 18.14 -2.56 -3.03
CA GLY A 28 17.70 -1.50 -2.10
C GLY A 28 16.25 -1.04 -2.28
N ASN A 29 15.53 -1.60 -3.26
CA ASN A 29 14.18 -1.18 -3.60
C ASN A 29 13.15 -2.24 -3.21
N LEU A 30 11.94 -1.79 -2.83
CA LEU A 30 10.77 -2.65 -2.85
C LEU A 30 10.39 -2.93 -4.30
N GLN A 31 10.08 -4.18 -4.59
CA GLN A 31 9.77 -4.66 -5.94
C GLN A 31 8.40 -5.32 -5.98
N LEU A 32 7.64 -5.04 -7.02
CA LEU A 32 6.53 -5.88 -7.47
C LEU A 32 7.12 -7.00 -8.33
N VAL A 33 7.02 -8.23 -7.85
CA VAL A 33 7.50 -9.41 -8.56
C VAL A 33 6.34 -10.34 -8.90
N SER A 34 6.49 -11.16 -9.93
CA SER A 34 5.60 -12.30 -10.14
C SER A 34 6.39 -13.55 -10.43
N THR A 35 5.81 -14.70 -10.08
CA THR A 35 6.27 -16.04 -10.43
C THR A 35 5.13 -16.81 -11.10
N ASP A 36 5.44 -17.94 -11.71
CA ASP A 36 4.41 -18.94 -11.99
C ASP A 36 3.96 -19.64 -10.68
N LEU A 37 3.01 -20.54 -10.79
CA LEU A 37 2.46 -21.26 -9.62
C LEU A 37 3.43 -22.27 -8.98
N ASN A 38 4.56 -22.55 -9.63
CA ASN A 38 5.64 -23.38 -9.08
C ASN A 38 6.73 -22.53 -8.40
N GLY A 39 6.61 -21.20 -8.42
CA GLY A 39 7.61 -20.27 -7.89
C GLY A 39 8.77 -19.99 -8.84
N GLU A 40 8.66 -20.42 -10.09
CA GLU A 40 9.64 -20.23 -11.15
C GLU A 40 9.29 -19.01 -12.03
N ALA A 41 10.03 -18.81 -13.11
CA ALA A 41 9.81 -17.74 -14.09
C ALA A 41 9.61 -16.35 -13.43
N LYS A 42 10.44 -16.05 -12.42
CA LYS A 42 10.39 -14.78 -11.68
C LYS A 42 10.59 -13.59 -12.61
N ARG A 43 9.70 -12.60 -12.49
CA ARG A 43 9.77 -11.32 -13.21
C ARG A 43 9.64 -10.18 -12.21
N VAL A 44 10.38 -9.09 -12.44
CA VAL A 44 10.22 -7.83 -11.71
C VAL A 44 9.46 -6.87 -12.62
N HIS A 45 8.33 -6.34 -12.17
CA HIS A 45 7.46 -5.47 -12.95
C HIS A 45 7.67 -3.99 -12.63
N ALA A 46 7.77 -3.69 -11.33
CA ALA A 46 7.97 -2.33 -10.84
C ALA A 46 8.89 -2.34 -9.62
N GLN A 47 9.56 -1.23 -9.35
CA GLN A 47 10.41 -1.06 -8.17
C GLN A 47 10.54 0.40 -7.76
N GLY A 48 10.72 0.64 -6.46
CA GLY A 48 10.95 1.98 -5.92
C GLY A 48 11.58 1.93 -4.53
N ASP A 49 12.48 2.86 -4.27
CA ASP A 49 13.20 3.00 -3.00
C ASP A 49 12.31 3.52 -1.86
N LEU A 50 11.35 4.38 -2.18
CA LEU A 50 10.39 4.96 -1.25
C LEU A 50 9.00 4.30 -1.34
N ALA A 51 8.85 3.26 -2.16
CA ALA A 51 7.62 2.50 -2.23
C ALA A 51 7.47 1.61 -0.99
N SER A 52 6.27 1.55 -0.43
CA SER A 52 5.93 0.72 0.73
C SER A 52 5.03 -0.47 0.40
N THR A 53 4.30 -0.42 -0.70
CA THR A 53 3.46 -1.52 -1.17
C THR A 53 3.11 -1.37 -2.65
N PHE A 54 2.76 -2.50 -3.27
CA PHE A 54 2.18 -2.59 -4.61
C PHE A 54 0.98 -3.53 -4.58
N SER A 55 -0.03 -3.24 -5.41
CA SER A 55 -1.21 -4.09 -5.62
C SER A 55 -1.63 -4.06 -7.08
N VAL A 56 -1.67 -5.21 -7.72
CA VAL A 56 -2.11 -5.33 -9.12
C VAL A 56 -3.63 -5.40 -9.16
N SER A 57 -4.24 -4.71 -10.13
CA SER A 57 -5.69 -4.81 -10.35
C SER A 57 -6.10 -6.23 -10.72
N PRO A 58 -7.32 -6.68 -10.37
CA PRO A 58 -7.84 -7.98 -10.80
C PRO A 58 -7.84 -8.22 -12.31
N THR A 59 -7.90 -7.14 -13.10
CA THR A 59 -7.79 -7.21 -14.57
C THR A 59 -6.35 -7.36 -15.08
N GLY A 60 -5.35 -7.16 -14.22
CA GLY A 60 -3.94 -7.19 -14.61
C GLY A 60 -3.46 -5.98 -15.41
N GLU A 61 -4.32 -4.99 -15.64
CA GLU A 61 -4.02 -3.83 -16.49
C GLU A 61 -3.37 -2.66 -15.76
N PHE A 62 -3.56 -2.59 -14.44
CA PHE A 62 -3.09 -1.49 -13.59
C PHE A 62 -2.38 -2.00 -12.35
N VAL A 63 -1.52 -1.16 -11.81
CA VAL A 63 -0.91 -1.33 -10.51
C VAL A 63 -1.11 -0.07 -9.67
N ALA A 64 -1.57 -0.27 -8.44
CA ALA A 64 -1.58 0.74 -7.39
C ALA A 64 -0.33 0.58 -6.52
N TYR A 65 0.28 1.67 -6.12
CA TYR A 65 1.42 1.65 -5.20
C TYR A 65 1.38 2.84 -4.25
N VAL A 66 1.94 2.64 -3.06
CA VAL A 66 2.11 3.71 -2.08
C VAL A 66 3.57 4.11 -2.05
N GLN A 67 3.80 5.41 -2.23
CA GLN A 67 5.12 6.03 -2.14
C GLN A 67 5.01 7.33 -1.34
N ASN A 68 5.91 7.55 -0.38
CA ASN A 68 5.84 8.69 0.53
C ASN A 68 4.44 8.85 1.16
N TYR A 69 3.85 7.73 1.59
CA TYR A 69 2.49 7.62 2.18
C TYR A 69 1.34 7.91 1.22
N GLU A 70 1.57 8.34 -0.01
CA GLU A 70 0.53 8.65 -0.98
C GLU A 70 0.31 7.53 -1.98
N LEU A 71 -0.95 7.35 -2.38
CA LEU A 71 -1.37 6.36 -3.37
C LEU A 71 -1.22 6.90 -4.78
N PHE A 72 -0.61 6.09 -5.62
CA PHE A 72 -0.49 6.31 -7.05
C PHE A 72 -1.05 5.11 -7.82
N VAL A 73 -1.54 5.37 -9.02
CA VAL A 73 -1.98 4.34 -9.97
C VAL A 73 -1.32 4.58 -11.31
N MET A 74 -0.84 3.51 -11.94
CA MET A 74 -0.30 3.51 -13.29
C MET A 74 -0.70 2.25 -14.06
N PRO A 75 -0.66 2.25 -15.40
CA PRO A 75 -0.79 1.03 -16.19
C PRO A 75 0.30 0.02 -15.82
N LEU A 76 -0.05 -1.26 -15.77
CA LEU A 76 0.89 -2.37 -15.63
C LEU A 76 1.26 -2.88 -17.02
N MET A 77 2.53 -2.79 -17.36
CA MET A 77 3.04 -3.33 -18.63
C MET A 77 3.47 -4.79 -18.44
N PRO A 78 2.77 -5.76 -19.03
CA PRO A 78 3.18 -7.15 -18.96
C PRO A 78 4.41 -7.39 -19.83
N GLY A 79 5.53 -7.70 -19.22
CA GLY A 79 6.80 -7.97 -19.88
C GLY A 79 7.70 -6.75 -20.03
N GLY A 80 8.99 -6.98 -20.22
CA GLY A 80 9.99 -5.93 -20.36
C GLY A 80 10.84 -5.73 -19.10
N GLN A 81 11.52 -4.60 -19.02
CA GLN A 81 12.32 -4.22 -17.86
C GLN A 81 11.42 -3.70 -16.72
N ALA A 82 11.89 -3.88 -15.49
CA ALA A 82 11.23 -3.31 -14.31
C ALA A 82 11.09 -1.80 -14.43
N ILE A 83 9.90 -1.29 -14.16
CA ILE A 83 9.61 0.15 -14.19
C ILE A 83 10.01 0.74 -12.84
N GLY A 84 10.88 1.74 -12.86
CA GLY A 84 11.13 2.57 -11.68
C GLY A 84 9.91 3.42 -11.39
N VAL A 85 9.27 3.23 -10.21
CA VAL A 85 8.14 4.08 -9.82
C VAL A 85 8.63 5.34 -9.12
N GLY A 86 7.90 6.42 -9.34
CA GLY A 86 8.15 7.74 -8.77
C GLY A 86 6.92 8.62 -8.91
N GLU A 87 6.92 9.79 -8.28
CA GLU A 87 5.80 10.74 -8.37
C GLU A 87 5.58 11.27 -9.79
N SER A 88 6.61 11.28 -10.61
CA SER A 88 6.59 11.77 -11.99
C SER A 88 6.39 10.69 -13.05
N GLY A 89 6.26 9.41 -12.64
CA GLY A 89 5.86 8.31 -13.53
C GLY A 89 6.84 7.86 -14.60
N GLY A 90 7.93 8.54 -14.83
CA GLY A 90 8.87 8.16 -15.90
C GLY A 90 8.20 8.09 -17.28
N ALA A 91 8.26 6.91 -17.93
CA ALA A 91 7.72 6.70 -19.27
C ALA A 91 6.20 6.39 -19.31
N LEU A 92 5.57 6.14 -18.18
CA LEU A 92 4.15 5.80 -18.09
C LEU A 92 3.34 6.91 -17.41
N PRO A 93 2.06 7.08 -17.77
CA PRO A 93 1.18 8.00 -17.06
C PRO A 93 0.98 7.50 -15.63
N VAL A 94 1.24 8.35 -14.65
CA VAL A 94 1.02 8.10 -13.24
C VAL A 94 0.05 9.14 -12.69
N THR A 95 -0.96 8.67 -11.99
CA THR A 95 -1.92 9.56 -11.32
C THR A 95 -1.80 9.40 -9.82
N LYS A 96 -1.57 10.51 -9.10
CA LYS A 96 -1.67 10.59 -7.64
C LYS A 96 -3.15 10.53 -7.24
N VAL A 97 -3.52 9.55 -6.42
CA VAL A 97 -4.94 9.24 -6.11
C VAL A 97 -5.33 9.70 -4.72
N SER A 98 -4.40 9.73 -3.77
CA SER A 98 -4.66 10.16 -2.39
C SER A 98 -4.07 11.53 -2.08
N LYS A 99 -4.55 12.11 -0.96
CA LYS A 99 -3.99 13.30 -0.32
C LYS A 99 -4.01 13.09 1.19
N GLY A 100 -2.85 13.16 1.81
CA GLY A 100 -2.70 13.03 3.26
C GLY A 100 -2.53 11.59 3.76
N GLY A 101 -2.28 10.65 2.86
CA GLY A 101 -1.95 9.27 3.18
C GLY A 101 -2.88 8.23 2.55
N ALA A 102 -2.39 7.00 2.48
CA ALA A 102 -3.15 5.85 2.02
C ALA A 102 -2.66 4.56 2.67
N ASP A 103 -3.56 3.92 3.41
CA ASP A 103 -3.38 2.61 4.01
C ASP A 103 -4.37 1.61 3.39
N TYR A 104 -4.09 0.33 3.52
CA TYR A 104 -4.99 -0.76 3.12
C TYR A 104 -5.51 -0.59 1.69
N ILE A 105 -4.60 -0.33 0.75
CA ILE A 105 -4.95 -0.18 -0.66
C ILE A 105 -5.54 -1.48 -1.22
N GLY A 106 -6.53 -1.34 -2.09
CA GLY A 106 -7.20 -2.47 -2.71
C GLY A 106 -7.94 -2.09 -3.99
N TRP A 107 -8.64 -3.07 -4.53
CA TRP A 107 -9.40 -2.96 -5.77
C TRP A 107 -10.81 -3.51 -5.59
N SER A 108 -11.76 -2.98 -6.34
CA SER A 108 -13.04 -3.67 -6.54
C SER A 108 -12.82 -4.98 -7.31
N ALA A 109 -13.73 -5.95 -7.14
CA ALA A 109 -13.61 -7.26 -7.78
C ALA A 109 -13.54 -7.21 -9.31
N ASP A 110 -14.14 -6.19 -9.93
CA ASP A 110 -14.08 -5.95 -11.37
C ASP A 110 -12.82 -5.19 -11.82
N GLY A 111 -11.95 -4.81 -10.89
CA GLY A 111 -10.71 -4.08 -11.15
C GLY A 111 -10.88 -2.63 -11.60
N ARG A 112 -12.11 -2.09 -11.58
CA ARG A 112 -12.42 -0.76 -12.12
C ARG A 112 -12.35 0.36 -11.09
N THR A 113 -12.24 0.03 -9.81
CA THR A 113 -12.20 1.00 -8.72
C THR A 113 -11.03 0.70 -7.81
N VAL A 114 -10.19 1.68 -7.55
CA VAL A 114 -9.16 1.63 -6.52
C VAL A 114 -9.74 2.11 -5.20
N THR A 115 -9.35 1.47 -4.10
CA THR A 115 -9.81 1.77 -2.75
C THR A 115 -8.64 1.92 -1.79
N TRP A 116 -8.80 2.73 -0.76
CA TRP A 116 -7.84 2.87 0.33
C TRP A 116 -8.51 3.44 1.58
N SER A 117 -7.80 3.42 2.69
CA SER A 117 -8.20 4.18 3.87
C SER A 117 -7.17 5.25 4.22
N ASN A 118 -7.64 6.30 4.88
CA ASN A 118 -6.79 7.27 5.56
C ASN A 118 -7.34 7.45 6.98
N GLY A 119 -6.65 6.83 7.95
CA GLY A 119 -7.20 6.66 9.28
C GLY A 119 -8.57 5.98 9.25
N PRO A 120 -9.61 6.56 9.88
CA PRO A 120 -10.96 5.96 9.90
C PRO A 120 -11.78 6.26 8.65
N THR A 121 -11.23 6.89 7.63
CA THR A 121 -11.97 7.27 6.43
C THR A 121 -11.64 6.35 5.26
N PHE A 122 -12.66 5.72 4.70
CA PHE A 122 -12.56 4.90 3.50
C PHE A 122 -12.80 5.74 2.25
N HIS A 123 -11.94 5.57 1.26
CA HIS A 123 -11.98 6.24 -0.03
C HIS A 123 -12.06 5.25 -1.17
N ARG A 124 -12.65 5.68 -2.28
CA ARG A 124 -12.69 4.92 -3.54
C ARG A 124 -12.74 5.87 -4.73
N VAL A 125 -12.08 5.49 -5.83
CA VAL A 125 -12.09 6.26 -7.08
C VAL A 125 -12.14 5.30 -8.26
N ALA A 126 -12.99 5.60 -9.24
CA ALA A 126 -13.06 4.82 -10.46
C ALA A 126 -11.85 5.11 -11.36
N LEU A 127 -11.27 4.10 -12.00
CA LEU A 127 -10.14 4.25 -12.93
C LEU A 127 -10.46 5.21 -14.09
N SER A 128 -11.71 5.23 -14.54
CA SER A 128 -12.16 6.16 -15.60
C SER A 128 -12.00 7.64 -15.24
N GLN A 129 -11.94 7.96 -13.95
CA GLN A 129 -11.69 9.32 -13.47
C GLN A 129 -10.19 9.66 -13.44
N LEU A 130 -9.33 8.64 -13.26
CA LEU A 130 -7.87 8.83 -13.15
C LEU A 130 -7.21 9.11 -14.50
N PHE A 131 -7.76 8.56 -15.56
CA PHE A 131 -7.20 8.60 -16.91
C PHE A 131 -8.21 9.18 -17.91
N ALA A 132 -9.11 10.05 -17.45
CA ALA A 132 -10.16 10.65 -18.27
C ALA A 132 -9.65 11.74 -19.23
N ASP A 133 -8.36 12.07 -19.16
CA ASP A 133 -7.80 13.16 -19.95
C ASP A 133 -7.88 12.85 -21.45
N ALA A 134 -8.87 13.46 -22.11
CA ALA A 134 -8.81 13.57 -23.57
C ALA A 134 -7.54 14.37 -23.94
N PRO A 135 -6.84 14.01 -25.04
CA PRO A 135 -5.70 14.77 -25.50
C PRO A 135 -6.05 16.25 -25.64
N GLY A 136 -5.45 17.12 -24.82
CA GLY A 136 -5.69 18.57 -24.81
C GLY A 136 -6.61 19.08 -23.70
N SER A 137 -7.07 18.26 -22.74
CA SER A 137 -7.73 18.77 -21.54
C SER A 137 -6.69 19.18 -20.50
N ASP A 138 -6.82 20.37 -19.94
CA ASP A 138 -6.02 20.84 -18.80
C ASP A 138 -6.57 20.35 -17.45
N GLU A 139 -7.63 19.57 -17.48
CA GLU A 139 -8.31 19.06 -16.29
C GLU A 139 -7.57 17.86 -15.73
N LYS A 140 -6.74 18.08 -14.71
CA LYS A 140 -6.05 17.02 -13.98
C LYS A 140 -6.94 16.44 -12.89
N PHE A 141 -6.87 15.12 -12.70
CA PHE A 141 -7.53 14.46 -11.58
C PHE A 141 -7.12 15.11 -10.24
N THR A 142 -8.11 15.40 -9.41
CA THR A 142 -7.90 15.92 -8.05
C THR A 142 -8.29 14.85 -7.04
N PRO A 143 -7.40 14.47 -6.12
CA PRO A 143 -7.72 13.49 -5.07
C PRO A 143 -8.93 13.92 -4.22
N PRO A 144 -9.85 12.99 -3.88
CA PRO A 144 -11.01 13.31 -3.07
C PRO A 144 -10.60 13.72 -1.65
N GLU A 145 -11.15 14.84 -1.18
CA GLU A 145 -10.92 15.33 0.19
C GLU A 145 -11.86 14.66 1.21
N THR A 146 -12.97 14.08 0.75
CA THR A 146 -13.97 13.42 1.60
C THR A 146 -14.10 11.95 1.24
N GLY A 147 -14.50 11.15 2.24
CA GLY A 147 -14.74 9.72 2.08
C GLY A 147 -15.84 9.24 3.02
N VAL A 148 -15.97 7.92 3.17
CA VAL A 148 -16.93 7.31 4.08
C VAL A 148 -16.27 7.07 5.43
N SER A 149 -16.82 7.64 6.50
CA SER A 149 -16.34 7.40 7.85
C SER A 149 -16.65 5.96 8.29
N MET A 150 -15.61 5.24 8.72
CA MET A 150 -15.68 3.93 9.34
C MET A 150 -15.37 4.03 10.85
N ALA A 151 -15.37 5.23 11.43
CA ALA A 151 -15.05 5.45 12.82
C ALA A 151 -16.01 4.67 13.73
N MET A 152 -15.45 3.92 14.67
CA MET A 152 -16.21 3.27 15.74
C MET A 152 -15.78 3.82 17.08
N THR A 153 -16.75 4.10 17.94
CA THR A 153 -16.48 4.45 19.33
C THR A 153 -16.75 3.23 20.20
N VAL A 154 -15.72 2.76 20.88
CA VAL A 154 -15.82 1.67 21.86
C VAL A 154 -15.57 2.27 23.24
N PRO A 155 -16.38 1.97 24.25
CA PRO A 155 -16.07 2.39 25.61
C PRO A 155 -14.74 1.76 26.03
N ALA A 156 -13.83 2.58 26.56
CA ALA A 156 -12.59 2.08 27.13
C ALA A 156 -12.92 1.24 28.36
N ASP A 157 -12.38 0.03 28.41
CA ASP A 157 -12.43 -0.78 29.63
C ASP A 157 -11.51 -0.15 30.66
N LYS A 158 -12.10 0.49 31.65
CA LYS A 158 -11.35 1.12 32.76
C LYS A 158 -11.56 0.28 33.99
N PRO A 159 -10.49 -0.27 34.57
CA PRO A 159 -10.62 -0.98 35.83
C PRO A 159 -11.12 -0.02 36.95
N ASP A 160 -12.10 -0.47 37.72
CA ASP A 160 -12.51 0.22 38.94
C ASP A 160 -11.48 -0.05 40.05
N GLY A 161 -10.91 1.01 40.60
CA GLY A 161 -9.96 0.91 41.71
C GLY A 161 -8.53 1.34 41.36
N THR A 162 -7.62 1.04 42.27
CA THR A 162 -6.20 1.37 42.15
C THR A 162 -5.42 0.16 41.61
N VAL A 163 -4.70 0.35 40.52
CA VAL A 163 -3.77 -0.65 39.98
C VAL A 163 -2.35 -0.27 40.35
N ALA A 164 -1.66 -1.15 41.04
CA ALA A 164 -0.24 -0.96 41.38
C ALA A 164 0.64 -1.85 40.50
N LEU A 165 1.60 -1.25 39.84
CA LEU A 165 2.66 -1.98 39.12
C LEU A 165 3.83 -2.20 40.09
N VAL A 166 4.04 -3.45 40.51
CA VAL A 166 5.10 -3.80 41.45
C VAL A 166 6.25 -4.52 40.72
N GLY A 167 7.48 -4.31 41.23
CA GLY A 167 8.67 -4.98 40.65
C GLY A 167 9.15 -4.41 39.30
N ALA A 168 8.64 -3.27 38.89
CA ALA A 168 9.07 -2.60 37.66
C ALA A 168 10.29 -1.70 37.89
N LYS A 169 11.23 -1.69 36.95
CA LYS A 169 12.30 -0.68 36.91
C LYS A 169 11.76 0.56 36.20
N ILE A 170 11.72 1.67 36.89
CA ILE A 170 11.23 2.93 36.34
C ILE A 170 12.41 3.70 35.76
N LEU A 171 12.31 4.04 34.46
CA LEU A 171 13.23 4.96 33.78
C LEU A 171 12.53 6.31 33.66
N THR A 172 12.86 7.21 34.57
CA THR A 172 12.17 8.53 34.67
C THR A 172 12.62 9.54 33.63
N MET A 173 13.71 9.25 32.90
CA MET A 173 14.38 10.19 31.96
C MET A 173 14.81 11.53 32.63
N ALA A 174 14.76 11.64 33.95
CA ALA A 174 15.04 12.86 34.72
C ALA A 174 16.48 12.92 35.28
N GLY A 175 17.44 12.21 34.65
CA GLY A 175 18.83 12.15 35.11
C GLY A 175 19.06 11.14 36.23
N GLU A 176 20.28 11.09 36.78
CA GLU A 176 20.74 10.08 37.74
C GLU A 176 20.13 10.19 39.17
N SER A 177 19.24 11.11 39.40
CA SER A 177 18.66 11.34 40.74
C SER A 177 17.23 10.86 40.86
N GLY A 178 17.01 9.55 40.96
CA GLY A 178 15.62 9.12 41.09
C GLY A 178 15.40 7.64 41.33
N ALA A 179 15.95 7.10 42.39
CA ALA A 179 15.34 5.96 43.05
C ALA A 179 14.16 6.50 43.87
N GLY A 180 13.09 6.88 43.19
CA GLY A 180 11.83 7.20 43.86
C GLY A 180 11.08 5.90 44.11
N ALA A 181 11.05 5.45 45.35
CA ALA A 181 9.99 4.54 45.79
C ALA A 181 8.66 5.30 45.72
N ILE A 182 7.70 4.76 45.01
CA ILE A 182 6.28 5.10 45.14
C ILE A 182 5.67 4.12 46.12
#